data_4a6e4d5ab95d43b9e1bd76fd366350ee
#
_entry.id   4a6e4d5ab95d43b9e1bd76fd366350ee
#
_cell.length_a   1.000
_cell.length_b   1.000
_cell.length_c   1.000
_cell.angle_alpha   90.00
_cell.angle_beta   90.00
_cell.angle_gamma   90.00
#
_symmetry.space_group_name_H-M   'P 1'
#
loop_
_entity.id
_entity.type
_entity.pdbx_description
1 polymer ?
#
loop_
_entity_poly.entity_id
_entity_poly.type
_entity_poly.pdbx_seq_one_letter_code
_entity_poly.pdbx_strand_id
1 'polypeptide(L)' 'MKPEGRSRQQLELAGWPVVVETYRLGDVYHCTISSADPGARIARADGSTRSEAEQRAIEKATRYLGQTRRFSTG' A
#
# COMPACT_ATOMS: atom_id res chain seq x y z
N MET A 1 -15.67 -4.46 -16.48
CA MET A 1 -15.31 -5.73 -15.87
C MET A 1 -14.66 -5.52 -14.51
N LYS A 2 -15.03 -6.30 -13.55
CA LYS A 2 -14.53 -6.10 -12.18
C LYS A 2 -13.25 -6.88 -11.96
N PRO A 3 -12.24 -6.27 -11.35
CA PRO A 3 -11.06 -7.04 -10.97
C PRO A 3 -11.44 -8.04 -9.90
N GLU A 4 -10.92 -9.23 -10.04
CA GLU A 4 -11.19 -10.27 -9.06
C GLU A 4 -10.26 -10.14 -7.89
N GLY A 5 -10.69 -10.66 -6.75
CA GLY A 5 -9.86 -10.65 -5.57
C GLY A 5 -9.55 -9.27 -5.03
N ARG A 6 -10.41 -8.31 -5.35
CA ARG A 6 -10.21 -6.96 -4.85
C ARG A 6 -10.47 -6.89 -3.36
N SER A 7 -9.56 -6.29 -2.63
CA SER A 7 -9.75 -6.10 -1.20
C SER A 7 -9.23 -4.73 -0.80
N ARG A 8 -9.77 -4.23 0.28
CA ARG A 8 -9.41 -2.94 0.81
C ARG A 8 -9.34 -3.03 2.31
N GLN A 9 -8.24 -2.58 2.88
CA GLN A 9 -8.02 -2.60 4.31
C GLN A 9 -7.48 -1.27 4.78
N GLN A 10 -7.80 -0.94 6.00
CA GLN A 10 -7.23 0.23 6.63
C GLN A 10 -6.22 -0.25 7.66
N LEU A 11 -5.01 0.27 7.57
CA LEU A 11 -3.93 -0.13 8.45
C LEU A 11 -3.22 1.10 8.98
N GLU A 12 -2.30 0.84 9.89
CA GLU A 12 -1.42 1.89 10.39
C GLU A 12 0.01 1.45 10.11
N LEU A 13 0.75 2.28 9.39
CA LEU A 13 2.14 1.99 9.08
C LEU A 13 3.01 3.13 9.59
N ALA A 14 4.02 2.78 10.38
CA ALA A 14 4.92 3.78 10.97
C ALA A 14 4.18 4.90 11.68
N GLY A 15 3.03 4.56 12.27
CA GLY A 15 2.21 5.54 12.98
C GLY A 15 1.28 6.34 12.09
N TRP A 16 1.19 6.01 10.82
CA TRP A 16 0.34 6.74 9.87
C TRP A 16 -0.83 5.87 9.42
N PRO A 17 -2.04 6.42 9.39
CA PRO A 17 -3.17 5.67 8.88
C PRO A 17 -3.12 5.61 7.36
N VAL A 18 -3.25 4.41 6.82
CA VAL A 18 -3.18 4.20 5.38
C VAL A 18 -4.27 3.24 4.93
N VAL A 19 -4.57 3.27 3.65
CA VAL A 19 -5.51 2.36 3.02
C VAL A 19 -4.75 1.48 2.04
N VAL A 20 -4.91 0.18 2.17
CA VAL A 20 -4.26 -0.79 1.30
C VAL A 20 -5.31 -1.42 0.41
N GLU A 21 -5.17 -1.25 -0.89
CA GLU A 21 -6.06 -1.85 -1.86
C GLU A 21 -5.30 -2.84 -2.70
N THR A 22 -5.86 -4.04 -2.83
CA THR A 22 -5.23 -5.08 -3.62
C THR A 22 -6.25 -5.65 -4.58
N TYR A 23 -5.84 -5.91 -5.80
CA TYR A 23 -6.71 -6.50 -6.80
C TYR A 23 -5.87 -7.30 -7.78
N ARG A 24 -6.52 -8.18 -8.52
CA ARG A 24 -5.85 -9.02 -9.49
C ARG A 24 -6.32 -8.68 -10.90
N LEU A 25 -5.36 -8.54 -11.79
CA LEU A 25 -5.62 -8.39 -13.21
C LEU A 25 -4.83 -9.47 -13.93
N GLY A 26 -5.53 -10.43 -14.55
CA GLY A 26 -4.87 -11.56 -15.17
C GLY A 26 -4.15 -12.38 -14.12
N ASP A 27 -2.87 -12.57 -14.31
CA ASP A 27 -2.06 -13.35 -13.37
C ASP A 27 -1.24 -12.50 -12.43
N VAL A 28 -1.50 -11.21 -12.40
CA VAL A 28 -0.70 -10.29 -11.60
C VAL A 28 -1.58 -9.63 -10.55
N TYR A 29 -1.07 -9.59 -9.33
CA TYR A 29 -1.73 -8.87 -8.24
C TYR A 29 -1.11 -7.49 -8.12
N HIS A 30 -1.96 -6.51 -7.92
CA HIS A 30 -1.53 -5.12 -7.77
C HIS A 30 -1.96 -4.62 -6.40
N CYS A 31 -1.06 -3.93 -5.73
CA CYS A 31 -1.36 -3.38 -4.41
C CYS A 31 -1.00 -1.91 -4.40
N THR A 32 -1.93 -1.09 -3.92
CA THR A 32 -1.71 0.34 -3.81
C THR A 32 -1.94 0.74 -2.37
N ILE A 33 -1.05 1.55 -1.83
CA ILE A 33 -1.18 2.07 -0.49
C ILE A 33 -1.30 3.58 -0.57
N SER A 34 -2.36 4.10 0.03
CA SER A 34 -2.65 5.52 0.02
C SER A 34 -2.81 6.02 1.44
N SER A 35 -2.60 7.30 1.63
CA SER A 35 -2.89 7.94 2.90
C SER A 35 -4.38 7.86 3.18
N ALA A 36 -4.76 7.74 4.45
CA ALA A 36 -6.17 7.78 4.82
C ALA A 36 -6.77 9.15 4.54
N ASP A 37 -5.95 10.17 4.53
CA ASP A 37 -6.38 11.47 4.06
C ASP A 37 -6.51 11.44 2.55
N PRO A 38 -7.48 12.10 1.99
CA PRO A 38 -7.77 11.91 0.57
C PRO A 38 -6.60 12.27 -0.33
N GLY A 39 -6.39 11.40 -1.27
CA GLY A 39 -5.64 11.71 -2.47
C GLY A 39 -4.17 11.41 -2.52
N ALA A 40 -3.54 11.05 -1.45
CA ALA A 40 -2.10 10.86 -1.48
C ALA A 40 -1.73 9.39 -1.64
N ARG A 41 -1.24 9.03 -2.81
CA ARG A 41 -0.72 7.69 -3.03
C ARG A 41 0.68 7.62 -2.44
N ILE A 42 0.92 6.62 -1.61
CA ILE A 42 2.19 6.46 -0.92
C ILE A 42 3.08 5.47 -1.62
N ALA A 43 2.53 4.31 -2.00
CA ALA A 43 3.32 3.25 -2.61
C ALA A 43 2.46 2.37 -3.49
N ARG A 44 3.10 1.66 -4.39
CA ARG A 44 2.43 0.73 -5.27
C ARG A 44 3.40 -0.39 -5.62
N ALA A 45 2.89 -1.60 -5.69
CA ALA A 45 3.71 -2.74 -6.05
C ALA A 45 2.87 -3.82 -6.70
N ASP A 46 3.53 -4.73 -7.39
CA ASP A 46 2.88 -5.88 -8.01
C ASP A 46 3.57 -7.15 -7.55
N GLY A 47 2.89 -8.27 -7.72
CA GLY A 47 3.48 -9.56 -7.42
C GLY A 47 2.69 -10.66 -8.07
N SER A 48 3.24 -11.86 -8.07
CA SER A 48 2.56 -13.03 -8.59
C SER A 48 1.51 -13.54 -7.65
N THR A 49 1.57 -13.17 -6.38
CA THR A 49 0.56 -13.52 -5.40
C THR A 49 0.13 -12.27 -4.68
N ARG A 50 -1.05 -12.36 -4.08
CA ARG A 50 -1.57 -11.27 -3.29
C ARG A 50 -0.62 -10.89 -2.17
N SER A 51 -0.13 -11.90 -1.47
CA SER A 51 0.78 -11.72 -0.37
C SER A 51 2.03 -10.99 -0.80
N GLU A 52 2.57 -11.37 -1.93
CA GLU A 52 3.78 -10.76 -2.46
C GLU A 52 3.56 -9.29 -2.80
N ALA A 53 2.46 -8.99 -3.49
CA ALA A 53 2.15 -7.61 -3.85
C ALA A 53 1.98 -6.73 -2.61
N GLU A 54 1.25 -7.24 -1.63
CA GLU A 54 1.01 -6.51 -0.40
C GLU A 54 2.30 -6.28 0.38
N GLN A 55 3.09 -7.31 0.49
CA GLN A 55 4.34 -7.23 1.23
C GLN A 55 5.28 -6.18 0.63
N ARG A 56 5.40 -6.19 -0.68
CA ARG A 56 6.25 -5.24 -1.37
C ARG A 56 5.75 -3.81 -1.23
N ALA A 57 4.45 -3.63 -1.35
CA ALA A 57 3.87 -2.30 -1.20
C ALA A 57 4.02 -1.77 0.22
N ILE A 58 3.79 -2.63 1.20
CA ILE A 58 3.93 -2.25 2.60
C ILE A 58 5.36 -1.89 2.92
N GLU A 59 6.30 -2.62 2.39
CA GLU A 59 7.71 -2.35 2.58
C GLU A 59 8.08 -0.98 2.07
N LYS A 60 7.64 -0.66 0.87
CA LYS A 60 7.91 0.64 0.28
C LYS A 60 7.24 1.76 1.05
N ALA A 61 6.00 1.55 1.45
CA ALA A 61 5.25 2.56 2.19
C ALA A 61 5.89 2.82 3.55
N THR A 62 6.30 1.77 4.22
CA THR A 62 6.92 1.90 5.53
C THR A 62 8.22 2.71 5.43
N ARG A 63 8.99 2.43 4.41
CA ARG A 63 10.23 3.16 4.19
C ARG A 63 9.98 4.63 3.92
N TYR A 64 9.02 4.90 3.06
CA TYR A 64 8.66 6.27 2.72
C TYR A 64 8.17 7.04 3.94
N LEU A 65 7.27 6.43 4.69
CA LEU A 65 6.70 7.09 5.87
C LEU A 65 7.72 7.23 6.99
N GLY A 66 8.63 6.29 7.08
CA GLY A 66 9.70 6.38 8.06
C GLY A 66 10.61 7.56 7.81
N GLN A 67 10.88 7.84 6.54
CA GLN A 67 11.69 9.00 6.18
C GLN A 67 10.96 10.29 6.48
N THR A 68 9.69 10.33 6.16
CA THR A 68 8.87 11.52 6.45
C THR A 68 8.84 11.81 7.94
N ARG A 69 8.71 10.77 8.72
CA ARG A 69 8.64 10.90 10.16
C ARG A 69 9.92 11.47 10.75
N ARG A 70 11.03 11.19 10.12
CA ARG A 70 12.31 11.68 10.59
C ARG A 70 12.38 13.16 10.63
N PHE A 71 11.78 13.84 9.70
CA PHE A 71 11.83 15.28 9.65
C PHE A 71 11.06 15.93 10.77
N SER A 72 10.03 15.29 11.23
CA SER A 72 9.22 15.91 12.27
C SER A 72 9.90 15.92 13.61
N THR A 73 10.91 15.12 13.80
CA THR A 73 11.61 15.09 15.06
C THR A 73 12.83 15.97 15.07
N GLY A 74 13.20 16.41 13.91
CA GLY A 74 14.43 17.19 13.69
C GLY A 74 14.53 18.46 14.41
#